data_134285f667370878f77566ab24d48928
#
_entry.id   134285f667370878f77566ab24d48928
#
_cell.length_a   1.000
_cell.length_b   1.000
_cell.length_c   1.000
_cell.angle_alpha   90.00
_cell.angle_beta   90.00
_cell.angle_gamma   90.00
#
_symmetry.space_group_name_H-M   'P 1'
#
loop_
_entity.id
_entity.type
_entity.pdbx_description
1 polymer ?
#
loop_
_entity_poly.entity_id
_entity_poly.type
_entity_poly.pdbx_seq_one_letter_code
_entity_poly.pdbx_strand_id
1 'polypeptide(L)'
;MTSPSILDVTPAKPVLIVGAGPTGLTAALELARRDVPTKIIERRDGPSPLSRAVGIMPWAMDILDLSGAGASIRKKAQPVHRVEIWNGRQIATHLNLDVDPDPNQRLFCLPQNETEAILAAKLAEHGVAVQYENTLETMSEDSSDRVTARINGETEQFAFVLGADGVRSRVRDYLGEEMKGYDLPSKWSIADIDAHDWTEPGVFRVYLKDDGNAAFIIPIGPTRYRIVASEPDAIASLPVPIKVDHIHREGDFTIGIRQANSYGRGRVWIAGDAAHTHSPVGGRGMNLGIQDANEWVDRLMADRLDKKFDEGYGPARHLRGRDIIAFTENARRRAMVKDGFAKRLGLSALGTFGGFLPINRMIVRRMLRT
;
A
#
# COMPACT_ATOMS: atom_id res chain seq x y z
N MET A 1 -20.81 56.90 -3.03
CA MET A 1 -19.99 55.83 -2.46
C MET A 1 -20.56 54.52 -2.98
N THR A 2 -19.99 54.03 -4.05
CA THR A 2 -20.39 52.75 -4.69
C THR A 2 -19.76 51.61 -3.92
N SER A 3 -20.57 50.72 -3.37
CA SER A 3 -20.10 49.46 -2.77
C SER A 3 -19.26 48.68 -3.77
N PRO A 4 -18.15 48.08 -3.34
CA PRO A 4 -17.35 47.26 -4.25
C PRO A 4 -18.17 46.03 -4.63
N SER A 5 -18.24 45.79 -5.95
CA SER A 5 -18.81 44.62 -6.56
C SER A 5 -18.24 43.33 -5.96
N ILE A 6 -19.12 42.37 -5.71
CA ILE A 6 -18.78 40.99 -5.37
C ILE A 6 -17.70 40.55 -6.37
N LEU A 7 -16.47 40.42 -5.88
CA LEU A 7 -15.34 39.95 -6.65
C LEU A 7 -15.69 38.58 -7.24
N ASP A 8 -15.52 38.46 -8.55
CA ASP A 8 -15.47 37.19 -9.28
C ASP A 8 -14.44 36.26 -8.63
N VAL A 9 -14.89 35.46 -7.67
CA VAL A 9 -14.09 34.36 -7.13
C VAL A 9 -14.13 33.27 -8.20
N THR A 10 -13.22 33.34 -9.15
CA THR A 10 -13.02 32.18 -10.04
C THR A 10 -12.82 30.96 -9.15
N PRO A 11 -13.65 29.92 -9.26
CA PRO A 11 -13.54 28.75 -8.39
C PRO A 11 -12.11 28.20 -8.50
N ALA A 12 -11.51 27.91 -7.35
CA ALA A 12 -10.16 27.36 -7.31
C ALA A 12 -10.10 26.12 -8.20
N LYS A 13 -9.11 26.05 -9.12
CA LYS A 13 -8.95 24.90 -9.99
C LYS A 13 -8.82 23.63 -9.16
N PRO A 14 -9.47 22.52 -9.55
CA PRO A 14 -9.38 21.27 -8.80
C PRO A 14 -7.96 20.69 -8.84
N VAL A 15 -7.69 19.81 -7.90
CA VAL A 15 -6.55 18.89 -7.92
C VAL A 15 -6.95 17.63 -8.68
N LEU A 16 -6.10 17.18 -9.60
CA LEU A 16 -6.29 15.92 -10.34
C LEU A 16 -5.54 14.78 -9.64
N ILE A 17 -6.26 13.74 -9.31
CA ILE A 17 -5.69 12.45 -8.87
C ILE A 17 -5.86 11.46 -10.01
N VAL A 18 -4.74 10.90 -10.48
CA VAL A 18 -4.73 9.90 -11.55
C VAL A 18 -4.51 8.51 -10.95
N GLY A 19 -5.53 7.66 -11.03
CA GLY A 19 -5.55 6.30 -10.46
C GLY A 19 -6.38 6.20 -9.18
N ALA A 20 -7.29 5.23 -9.14
CA ALA A 20 -8.17 4.94 -8.01
C ALA A 20 -7.77 3.67 -7.24
N GLY A 21 -6.47 3.44 -7.08
CA GLY A 21 -5.93 2.50 -6.10
C GLY A 21 -5.91 3.09 -4.69
N PRO A 22 -5.44 2.34 -3.67
CA PRO A 22 -5.44 2.80 -2.27
C PRO A 22 -4.75 4.14 -2.08
N THR A 23 -3.64 4.40 -2.78
CA THR A 23 -2.89 5.66 -2.74
C THR A 23 -3.72 6.83 -3.27
N GLY A 24 -4.31 6.68 -4.46
CA GLY A 24 -5.10 7.76 -5.07
C GLY A 24 -6.39 8.03 -4.32
N LEU A 25 -7.08 6.97 -3.88
CA LEU A 25 -8.28 7.11 -3.05
C LEU A 25 -7.99 7.79 -1.71
N THR A 26 -6.85 7.47 -1.07
CA THR A 26 -6.43 8.16 0.17
C THR A 26 -6.16 9.63 -0.12
N ALA A 27 -5.42 9.97 -1.17
CA ALA A 27 -5.14 11.37 -1.52
C ALA A 27 -6.43 12.16 -1.81
N ALA A 28 -7.33 11.58 -2.61
CA ALA A 28 -8.61 12.20 -2.94
C ALA A 28 -9.48 12.43 -1.69
N LEU A 29 -9.54 11.44 -0.80
CA LEU A 29 -10.29 11.50 0.44
C LEU A 29 -9.70 12.54 1.41
N GLU A 30 -8.36 12.60 1.53
CA GLU A 30 -7.67 13.59 2.35
C GLU A 30 -7.85 15.03 1.83
N LEU A 31 -7.93 15.22 0.52
CA LEU A 31 -8.27 16.50 -0.09
C LEU A 31 -9.73 16.87 0.13
N ALA A 32 -10.65 15.94 -0.14
CA ALA A 32 -12.09 16.16 -0.05
C ALA A 32 -12.54 16.51 1.37
N ARG A 33 -12.03 15.83 2.40
CA ARG A 33 -12.34 16.15 3.80
C ARG A 33 -11.79 17.51 4.28
N ARG A 34 -10.92 18.13 3.48
CA ARG A 34 -10.37 19.49 3.70
C ARG A 34 -10.96 20.51 2.72
N ASP A 35 -12.09 20.18 2.10
CA ASP A 35 -12.82 21.04 1.15
C ASP A 35 -11.97 21.51 -0.04
N VAL A 36 -11.02 20.67 -0.48
CA VAL A 36 -10.21 20.93 -1.68
C VAL A 36 -10.93 20.37 -2.90
N PRO A 37 -11.30 21.20 -3.90
CA PRO A 37 -11.89 20.70 -5.13
C PRO A 37 -11.00 19.62 -5.76
N THR A 38 -11.54 18.43 -5.95
CA THR A 38 -10.77 17.25 -6.36
C THR A 38 -11.49 16.50 -7.46
N LYS A 39 -10.74 16.11 -8.50
CA LYS A 39 -11.17 15.16 -9.52
C LYS A 39 -10.27 13.93 -9.43
N ILE A 40 -10.86 12.74 -9.33
CA ILE A 40 -10.14 11.47 -9.36
C ILE A 40 -10.59 10.66 -10.58
N ILE A 41 -9.63 10.22 -11.37
CA ILE A 41 -9.87 9.43 -12.59
C ILE A 41 -9.23 8.06 -12.50
N GLU A 42 -9.87 7.08 -13.13
CA GLU A 42 -9.36 5.72 -13.26
C GLU A 42 -9.68 5.20 -14.67
N ARG A 43 -8.66 4.62 -15.32
CA ARG A 43 -8.81 4.08 -16.70
C ARG A 43 -9.64 2.79 -16.80
N ARG A 44 -9.75 2.03 -15.69
CA ARG A 44 -10.59 0.83 -15.63
C ARG A 44 -12.07 1.21 -15.66
N ASP A 45 -12.89 0.25 -16.04
CA ASP A 45 -14.35 0.33 -16.06
C ASP A 45 -15.01 0.27 -14.67
N GLY A 46 -14.22 -0.04 -13.63
CA GLY A 46 -14.71 -0.17 -12.27
C GLY A 46 -13.61 -0.43 -11.24
N PRO A 47 -14.00 -0.76 -10.00
CA PRO A 47 -13.08 -1.13 -8.94
C PRO A 47 -12.18 -2.31 -9.35
N SER A 48 -10.96 -2.36 -8.82
CA SER A 48 -10.03 -3.43 -9.16
C SER A 48 -10.55 -4.80 -8.69
N PRO A 49 -10.65 -5.80 -9.58
CA PRO A 49 -10.87 -7.17 -9.16
C PRO A 49 -9.61 -7.78 -8.55
N LEU A 50 -8.46 -7.12 -8.75
CA LEU A 50 -7.17 -7.60 -8.28
C LEU A 50 -6.90 -7.10 -6.87
N SER A 51 -6.60 -8.03 -5.98
CA SER A 51 -6.20 -7.73 -4.61
C SER A 51 -4.83 -8.34 -4.36
N ARG A 52 -3.79 -7.52 -4.26
CA ARG A 52 -2.42 -7.99 -3.95
C ARG A 52 -2.11 -7.79 -2.48
N ALA A 53 -2.27 -6.59 -1.99
CA ALA A 53 -2.04 -6.27 -0.58
C ALA A 53 -3.23 -6.71 0.30
N VAL A 54 -2.94 -6.96 1.57
CA VAL A 54 -3.94 -7.26 2.60
C VAL A 54 -3.60 -6.61 3.93
N GLY A 55 -2.33 -6.56 4.32
CA GLY A 55 -1.93 -6.04 5.63
C GLY A 55 -2.02 -4.52 5.70
N ILE A 56 -2.71 -4.01 6.71
CA ILE A 56 -2.82 -2.58 7.02
C ILE A 56 -2.12 -2.36 8.36
N MET A 57 -1.02 -1.63 8.30
CA MET A 57 -0.19 -1.33 9.48
C MET A 57 -0.84 -0.28 10.37
N PRO A 58 -0.56 -0.26 11.69
CA PRO A 58 -1.14 0.73 12.60
C PRO A 58 -0.98 2.17 12.13
N TRP A 59 0.21 2.56 11.69
CA TRP A 59 0.48 3.92 11.22
C TRP A 59 -0.25 4.31 9.93
N ALA A 60 -0.60 3.35 9.07
CA ALA A 60 -1.46 3.60 7.93
C ALA A 60 -2.93 3.68 8.37
N MET A 61 -3.30 2.88 9.37
CA MET A 61 -4.63 2.94 9.97
C MET A 61 -4.89 4.29 10.65
N ASP A 62 -3.88 4.86 11.36
CA ASP A 62 -3.98 6.19 11.97
C ASP A 62 -4.31 7.28 10.92
N ILE A 63 -3.73 7.18 9.72
CA ILE A 63 -4.06 8.08 8.60
C ILE A 63 -5.51 7.88 8.16
N LEU A 64 -5.93 6.63 7.98
CA LEU A 64 -7.28 6.28 7.51
C LEU A 64 -8.37 6.61 8.55
N ASP A 65 -8.01 6.70 9.83
CA ASP A 65 -8.91 7.13 10.90
C ASP A 65 -9.34 8.60 10.76
N LEU A 66 -8.47 9.44 10.23
CA LEU A 66 -8.76 10.88 10.04
C LEU A 66 -9.97 11.12 9.14
N SER A 67 -10.24 10.20 8.22
CA SER A 67 -11.39 10.25 7.30
C SER A 67 -12.56 9.36 7.72
N GLY A 68 -12.45 8.65 8.85
CA GLY A 68 -13.41 7.65 9.29
C GLY A 68 -13.36 6.32 8.50
N ALA A 69 -12.48 6.19 7.51
CA ALA A 69 -12.29 4.95 6.76
C ALA A 69 -11.72 3.83 7.65
N GLY A 70 -10.81 4.17 8.58
CA GLY A 70 -10.21 3.22 9.51
C GLY A 70 -11.23 2.48 10.35
N ALA A 71 -12.24 3.16 10.89
CA ALA A 71 -13.34 2.53 11.64
C ALA A 71 -14.14 1.53 10.77
N SER A 72 -14.40 1.87 9.50
CA SER A 72 -15.08 0.99 8.55
C SER A 72 -14.24 -0.23 8.16
N ILE A 73 -12.93 -0.04 8.02
CA ILE A 73 -11.98 -1.12 7.74
C ILE A 73 -11.93 -2.10 8.92
N ARG A 74 -11.78 -1.62 10.18
CA ARG A 74 -11.72 -2.49 11.36
C ARG A 74 -12.94 -3.38 11.53
N LYS A 75 -14.12 -2.91 11.11
CA LYS A 75 -15.36 -3.72 11.17
C LYS A 75 -15.32 -4.95 10.26
N LYS A 76 -14.54 -4.91 9.18
CA LYS A 76 -14.45 -5.99 8.18
C LYS A 76 -13.13 -6.76 8.25
N ALA A 77 -12.07 -6.10 8.68
CA ALA A 77 -10.72 -6.65 8.65
C ALA A 77 -10.51 -7.71 9.73
N GLN A 78 -9.69 -8.69 9.41
CA GLN A 78 -9.22 -9.69 10.36
C GLN A 78 -8.02 -9.12 11.16
N PRO A 79 -8.13 -8.96 12.48
CA PRO A 79 -6.97 -8.61 13.32
C PRO A 79 -5.98 -9.79 13.38
N VAL A 80 -4.69 -9.46 13.30
CA VAL A 80 -3.61 -10.45 13.45
C VAL A 80 -2.98 -10.29 14.84
N HIS A 81 -3.07 -11.37 15.63
CA HIS A 81 -2.56 -11.40 16.99
C HIS A 81 -1.14 -11.95 17.09
N ARG A 82 -0.77 -12.84 16.17
CA ARG A 82 0.49 -13.56 16.20
C ARG A 82 1.03 -13.81 14.80
N VAL A 83 2.33 -13.68 14.64
CA VAL A 83 3.06 -14.19 13.48
C VAL A 83 3.85 -15.41 13.92
N GLU A 84 3.69 -16.53 13.23
CA GLU A 84 4.49 -17.74 13.38
C GLU A 84 5.48 -17.87 12.24
N ILE A 85 6.75 -18.10 12.56
CA ILE A 85 7.79 -18.39 11.58
C ILE A 85 8.14 -19.86 11.71
N TRP A 86 7.94 -20.59 10.64
CA TRP A 86 8.20 -22.02 10.55
C TRP A 86 9.45 -22.27 9.71
N ASN A 87 10.29 -23.22 10.14
CA ASN A 87 11.36 -23.78 9.33
C ASN A 87 10.94 -25.18 8.91
N GLY A 88 10.57 -25.34 7.65
CA GLY A 88 9.89 -26.55 7.20
C GLY A 88 8.59 -26.79 7.99
N ARG A 89 8.51 -27.88 8.75
CA ARG A 89 7.34 -28.28 9.56
C ARG A 89 7.45 -27.96 11.06
N GLN A 90 8.50 -27.26 11.47
CA GLN A 90 8.74 -26.92 12.88
C GLN A 90 8.60 -25.42 13.11
N ILE A 91 7.93 -25.02 14.19
CA ILE A 91 7.90 -23.63 14.60
C ILE A 91 9.30 -23.22 15.05
N ALA A 92 9.91 -22.27 14.31
CA ALA A 92 11.19 -21.69 14.70
C ALA A 92 11.01 -20.60 15.77
N THR A 93 9.97 -19.77 15.60
CA THR A 93 9.61 -18.74 16.57
C THR A 93 8.20 -18.22 16.33
N HIS A 94 7.68 -17.49 17.31
CA HIS A 94 6.46 -16.71 17.15
C HIS A 94 6.64 -15.30 17.69
N LEU A 95 5.96 -14.34 17.09
CA LEU A 95 5.91 -12.95 17.52
C LEU A 95 4.47 -12.63 17.92
N ASN A 96 4.27 -12.28 19.19
CA ASN A 96 2.97 -11.77 19.63
C ASN A 96 2.84 -10.31 19.19
N LEU A 97 1.83 -9.99 18.40
CA LEU A 97 1.60 -8.64 17.88
C LEU A 97 0.77 -7.77 18.83
N ASP A 98 0.13 -8.36 19.84
CA ASP A 98 -0.63 -7.62 20.87
C ASP A 98 0.32 -7.00 21.89
N VAL A 99 1.18 -6.10 21.43
CA VAL A 99 2.20 -5.43 22.27
C VAL A 99 1.77 -4.03 22.72
N ASP A 100 0.77 -3.47 22.10
CA ASP A 100 0.15 -2.21 22.47
C ASP A 100 -1.19 -2.49 23.20
N PRO A 101 -1.48 -1.77 24.31
CA PRO A 101 -2.75 -1.92 25.01
C PRO A 101 -3.94 -1.44 24.17
N ASP A 102 -3.74 -0.51 23.22
CA ASP A 102 -4.79 -0.08 22.31
C ASP A 102 -5.05 -1.15 21.24
N PRO A 103 -6.26 -1.75 21.23
CA PRO A 103 -6.62 -2.74 20.22
C PRO A 103 -6.64 -2.19 18.79
N ASN A 104 -6.64 -0.88 18.61
CA ASN A 104 -6.57 -0.25 17.31
C ASN A 104 -5.14 -0.21 16.74
N GLN A 105 -4.13 -0.35 17.59
CA GLN A 105 -2.71 -0.37 17.22
C GLN A 105 -2.23 -1.79 16.86
N ARG A 106 -3.02 -2.50 16.06
CA ARG A 106 -2.74 -3.86 15.58
C ARG A 106 -2.54 -3.89 14.07
N LEU A 107 -1.94 -4.98 13.60
CA LEU A 107 -1.99 -5.32 12.19
C LEU A 107 -3.38 -5.84 11.84
N PHE A 108 -4.03 -5.24 10.88
CA PHE A 108 -5.29 -5.70 10.31
C PHE A 108 -5.09 -6.23 8.91
N CYS A 109 -5.78 -7.29 8.55
CA CYS A 109 -5.77 -7.84 7.21
C CYS A 109 -7.15 -7.71 6.56
N LEU A 110 -7.19 -7.02 5.43
CA LEU A 110 -8.36 -6.86 4.57
C LEU A 110 -7.91 -6.90 3.11
N PRO A 111 -8.56 -7.65 2.23
CA PRO A 111 -8.25 -7.62 0.81
C PRO A 111 -8.27 -6.19 0.24
N GLN A 112 -7.29 -5.88 -0.59
CA GLN A 112 -7.09 -4.52 -1.14
C GLN A 112 -8.35 -3.98 -1.83
N ASN A 113 -9.06 -4.82 -2.61
CA ASN A 113 -10.29 -4.42 -3.28
C ASN A 113 -11.40 -4.01 -2.29
N GLU A 114 -11.47 -4.63 -1.12
CA GLU A 114 -12.41 -4.23 -0.07
C GLU A 114 -11.96 -2.93 0.62
N THR A 115 -10.65 -2.74 0.79
CA THR A 115 -10.09 -1.47 1.27
C THR A 115 -10.40 -0.34 0.29
N GLU A 116 -10.19 -0.55 -1.03
CA GLU A 116 -10.53 0.40 -2.09
C GLU A 116 -12.04 0.75 -2.07
N ALA A 117 -12.91 -0.24 -1.93
CA ALA A 117 -14.35 -0.03 -1.87
C ALA A 117 -14.77 0.84 -0.66
N ILE A 118 -14.16 0.63 0.51
CA ILE A 118 -14.41 1.45 1.70
C ILE A 118 -13.93 2.89 1.48
N LEU A 119 -12.72 3.07 0.93
CA LEU A 119 -12.19 4.41 0.64
C LEU A 119 -13.04 5.17 -0.38
N ALA A 120 -13.47 4.49 -1.46
CA ALA A 120 -14.35 5.08 -2.46
C ALA A 120 -15.73 5.46 -1.89
N ALA A 121 -16.29 4.62 -1.02
CA ALA A 121 -17.55 4.93 -0.33
C ALA A 121 -17.41 6.15 0.59
N LYS A 122 -16.31 6.25 1.34
CA LYS A 122 -16.02 7.42 2.17
C LYS A 122 -15.79 8.68 1.34
N LEU A 123 -15.13 8.57 0.21
CA LEU A 123 -14.94 9.68 -0.71
C LEU A 123 -16.28 10.20 -1.25
N ALA A 124 -17.21 9.30 -1.57
CA ALA A 124 -18.56 9.66 -2.03
C ALA A 124 -19.38 10.40 -0.95
N GLU A 125 -19.16 10.10 0.34
CA GLU A 125 -19.77 10.85 1.46
C GLU A 125 -19.35 12.34 1.46
N HIS A 126 -18.18 12.67 0.88
CA HIS A 126 -17.70 14.04 0.66
C HIS A 126 -18.10 14.62 -0.72
N GLY A 127 -19.00 13.97 -1.45
CA GLY A 127 -19.48 14.45 -2.75
C GLY A 127 -18.52 14.25 -3.91
N VAL A 128 -17.45 13.49 -3.75
CA VAL A 128 -16.47 13.18 -4.81
C VAL A 128 -16.60 11.72 -5.23
N ALA A 129 -16.86 11.48 -6.51
CA ALA A 129 -16.94 10.13 -7.08
C ALA A 129 -15.73 9.83 -7.98
N VAL A 130 -15.30 8.56 -7.98
CA VAL A 130 -14.28 8.09 -8.93
C VAL A 130 -14.87 8.11 -10.34
N GLN A 131 -14.19 8.79 -11.26
CA GLN A 131 -14.53 8.78 -12.67
C GLN A 131 -13.80 7.62 -13.35
N TYR A 132 -14.51 6.50 -13.49
CA TYR A 132 -14.02 5.32 -14.21
C TYR A 132 -14.04 5.55 -15.73
N GLU A 133 -13.32 4.69 -16.47
CA GLU A 133 -13.16 4.79 -17.93
C GLU A 133 -12.56 6.14 -18.38
N ASN A 134 -11.85 6.82 -17.48
CA ASN A 134 -11.18 8.08 -17.73
C ASN A 134 -9.67 7.89 -17.80
N THR A 135 -9.12 8.07 -19.00
CA THR A 135 -7.69 7.88 -19.27
C THR A 135 -7.00 9.23 -19.47
N LEU A 136 -5.96 9.46 -18.68
CA LEU A 136 -5.03 10.57 -18.91
C LEU A 136 -4.21 10.29 -20.19
N GLU A 137 -4.29 11.17 -21.19
CA GLU A 137 -3.59 11.04 -22.45
C GLU A 137 -2.29 11.84 -22.46
N THR A 138 -2.38 13.13 -22.19
CA THR A 138 -1.24 14.06 -22.16
C THR A 138 -1.40 15.10 -21.07
N MET A 139 -0.29 15.73 -20.70
CA MET A 139 -0.26 16.89 -19.81
C MET A 139 0.76 17.90 -20.29
N SER A 140 0.57 19.15 -19.87
CA SER A 140 1.54 20.23 -19.99
C SER A 140 1.43 21.17 -18.80
N GLU A 141 2.54 21.66 -18.29
CA GLU A 141 2.60 22.81 -17.37
C GLU A 141 2.84 24.05 -18.19
N ASP A 142 2.03 25.07 -18.02
CA ASP A 142 2.25 26.39 -18.58
C ASP A 142 2.82 27.34 -17.50
N SER A 143 3.31 28.51 -17.94
CA SER A 143 3.84 29.54 -17.04
C SER A 143 2.78 30.19 -16.13
N SER A 144 1.53 29.79 -16.23
CA SER A 144 0.36 30.39 -15.56
C SER A 144 -0.10 29.66 -14.31
N ASP A 145 0.77 28.92 -13.66
CA ASP A 145 0.45 28.20 -12.41
C ASP A 145 -0.63 27.11 -12.53
N ARG A 146 -0.68 26.41 -13.65
CA ARG A 146 -1.65 25.36 -13.94
C ARG A 146 -1.02 24.17 -14.65
N VAL A 147 -1.68 23.03 -14.49
CA VAL A 147 -1.47 21.86 -15.33
C VAL A 147 -2.66 21.71 -16.26
N THR A 148 -2.39 21.69 -17.54
CA THR A 148 -3.38 21.36 -18.56
C THR A 148 -3.28 19.87 -18.86
N ALA A 149 -4.37 19.13 -18.65
CA ALA A 149 -4.43 17.68 -18.88
C ALA A 149 -5.49 17.36 -19.95
N ARG A 150 -5.16 16.43 -20.83
CA ARG A 150 -6.11 15.86 -21.80
C ARG A 150 -6.56 14.51 -21.28
N ILE A 151 -7.89 14.39 -21.08
CA ILE A 151 -8.56 13.21 -20.52
C ILE A 151 -9.67 12.81 -21.50
N ASN A 152 -9.60 11.60 -22.07
CA ASN A 152 -10.57 11.11 -23.07
C ASN A 152 -10.85 12.11 -24.20
N GLY A 153 -9.82 12.79 -24.70
CA GLY A 153 -9.95 13.80 -25.77
C GLY A 153 -10.34 15.21 -25.30
N GLU A 154 -10.83 15.38 -24.08
CA GLU A 154 -11.19 16.69 -23.52
C GLU A 154 -10.02 17.31 -22.75
N THR A 155 -9.88 18.64 -22.86
CA THR A 155 -8.80 19.38 -22.20
C THR A 155 -9.33 20.13 -20.99
N GLU A 156 -8.72 19.87 -19.84
CA GLU A 156 -9.08 20.45 -18.55
C GLU A 156 -7.86 21.05 -17.83
N GLN A 157 -8.10 22.00 -16.94
CA GLN A 157 -7.04 22.67 -16.18
C GLN A 157 -7.14 22.34 -14.68
N PHE A 158 -5.98 22.07 -14.07
CA PHE A 158 -5.85 21.67 -12.68
C PHE A 158 -4.81 22.53 -11.96
N ALA A 159 -4.99 22.70 -10.65
CA ALA A 159 -4.01 23.36 -9.81
C ALA A 159 -2.76 22.50 -9.60
N PHE A 160 -2.95 21.21 -9.35
CA PHE A 160 -1.92 20.21 -9.17
C PHE A 160 -2.37 18.87 -9.73
N VAL A 161 -1.41 17.95 -10.00
CA VAL A 161 -1.65 16.58 -10.41
C VAL A 161 -0.84 15.63 -9.52
N LEU A 162 -1.51 14.63 -8.95
CA LEU A 162 -0.86 13.49 -8.30
C LEU A 162 -1.10 12.22 -9.09
N GLY A 163 -0.01 11.63 -9.59
CA GLY A 163 -0.02 10.31 -10.24
C GLY A 163 0.05 9.21 -9.19
N ALA A 164 -1.07 8.51 -9.00
CA ALA A 164 -1.20 7.29 -8.21
C ALA A 164 -1.63 6.12 -9.12
N ASP A 165 -1.20 6.15 -10.37
CA ASP A 165 -1.63 5.31 -11.50
C ASP A 165 -0.79 4.04 -11.65
N GLY A 166 -0.03 3.69 -10.61
CA GLY A 166 0.62 2.40 -10.43
C GLY A 166 1.87 2.21 -11.29
N VAL A 167 2.29 0.97 -11.41
CA VAL A 167 3.58 0.60 -12.05
C VAL A 167 3.74 1.13 -13.46
N ARG A 168 2.65 1.23 -14.23
CA ARG A 168 2.62 1.77 -15.61
C ARG A 168 2.11 3.21 -15.62
N SER A 169 2.72 4.07 -14.82
CA SER A 169 2.28 5.44 -14.61
C SER A 169 2.53 6.33 -15.82
N ARG A 170 1.46 6.93 -16.32
CA ARG A 170 1.50 7.99 -17.34
C ARG A 170 2.03 9.31 -16.79
N VAL A 171 1.73 9.58 -15.51
CA VAL A 171 2.23 10.79 -14.86
C VAL A 171 3.75 10.74 -14.72
N ARG A 172 4.31 9.57 -14.35
CA ARG A 172 5.77 9.36 -14.31
C ARG A 172 6.39 9.52 -15.71
N ASP A 173 5.74 8.96 -16.76
CA ASP A 173 6.20 9.10 -18.14
C ASP A 173 6.26 10.58 -18.56
N TYR A 174 5.24 11.37 -18.20
CA TYR A 174 5.24 12.84 -18.42
C TYR A 174 6.41 13.55 -17.72
N LEU A 175 6.73 13.15 -16.51
CA LEU A 175 7.86 13.68 -15.76
C LEU A 175 9.22 13.32 -16.39
N GLY A 176 9.25 12.36 -17.32
CA GLY A 176 10.48 11.82 -17.89
C GLY A 176 11.27 10.97 -16.88
N GLU A 177 10.61 10.45 -15.85
CA GLU A 177 11.24 9.69 -14.78
C GLU A 177 11.25 8.21 -15.06
N GLU A 178 12.40 7.59 -14.86
CA GLU A 178 12.57 6.14 -15.00
C GLU A 178 12.53 5.43 -13.65
N MET A 179 11.99 4.21 -13.64
CA MET A 179 12.06 3.31 -12.49
C MET A 179 13.38 2.54 -12.51
N LYS A 180 14.31 2.87 -11.63
CA LYS A 180 15.56 2.12 -11.44
C LYS A 180 15.37 0.91 -10.53
N GLY A 181 15.95 -0.22 -10.91
CA GLY A 181 15.88 -1.45 -10.14
C GLY A 181 15.78 -2.67 -11.03
N TYR A 182 15.15 -3.73 -10.56
CA TYR A 182 15.07 -5.03 -11.23
C TYR A 182 13.78 -5.77 -10.85
N ASP A 183 13.43 -6.75 -11.68
CA ASP A 183 12.39 -7.72 -11.36
C ASP A 183 13.03 -8.98 -10.76
N LEU A 184 12.34 -9.61 -9.80
CA LEU A 184 12.77 -10.91 -9.32
C LEU A 184 12.62 -11.95 -10.42
N PRO A 185 13.56 -12.89 -10.54
CA PRO A 185 13.55 -13.87 -11.63
C PRO A 185 12.42 -14.90 -11.50
N SER A 186 11.96 -15.16 -10.27
CA SER A 186 10.89 -16.12 -10.00
C SER A 186 9.53 -15.41 -9.94
N LYS A 187 8.53 -16.03 -10.56
CA LYS A 187 7.13 -15.65 -10.34
C LYS A 187 6.70 -16.14 -8.96
N TRP A 188 5.85 -15.33 -8.35
CA TRP A 188 5.17 -15.67 -7.11
C TRP A 188 3.72 -16.00 -7.42
N SER A 189 3.16 -16.93 -6.66
CA SER A 189 1.76 -17.32 -6.77
C SER A 189 0.95 -16.83 -5.59
N ILE A 190 -0.35 -16.72 -5.81
CA ILE A 190 -1.33 -16.27 -4.82
C ILE A 190 -2.62 -17.09 -4.96
N ALA A 191 -3.21 -17.47 -3.84
CA ALA A 191 -4.55 -18.05 -3.78
C ALA A 191 -5.34 -17.46 -2.61
N ASP A 192 -6.61 -17.12 -2.83
CA ASP A 192 -7.57 -16.77 -1.79
C ASP A 192 -8.54 -17.95 -1.62
N ILE A 193 -8.58 -18.53 -0.43
CA ILE A 193 -9.33 -19.76 -0.14
C ILE A 193 -10.20 -19.62 1.10
N ASP A 194 -11.25 -20.43 1.17
CA ASP A 194 -11.93 -20.75 2.41
C ASP A 194 -11.43 -22.10 2.95
N ALA A 195 -11.16 -22.16 4.26
CA ALA A 195 -10.67 -23.34 4.96
C ALA A 195 -11.26 -23.35 6.39
N HIS A 196 -12.46 -23.90 6.55
CA HIS A 196 -13.22 -23.91 7.81
C HIS A 196 -12.56 -24.75 8.90
N ASP A 197 -11.89 -25.83 8.52
CA ASP A 197 -11.18 -26.70 9.47
C ASP A 197 -9.82 -26.14 9.90
N TRP A 198 -9.39 -25.01 9.32
CA TRP A 198 -8.14 -24.35 9.69
C TRP A 198 -8.37 -23.50 10.94
N THR A 199 -7.76 -23.91 12.03
CA THR A 199 -7.90 -23.24 13.33
C THR A 199 -7.02 -22.02 13.45
N GLU A 200 -7.32 -21.10 14.38
CA GLU A 200 -6.56 -19.88 14.70
C GLU A 200 -6.61 -18.79 13.60
N PRO A 201 -7.78 -18.18 13.37
CA PRO A 201 -7.98 -17.16 12.32
C PRO A 201 -7.17 -15.87 12.51
N GLY A 202 -6.58 -15.64 13.68
CA GLY A 202 -5.74 -14.47 13.95
C GLY A 202 -4.24 -14.70 13.81
N VAL A 203 -3.81 -15.84 13.24
CA VAL A 203 -2.40 -16.21 13.12
C VAL A 203 -1.92 -16.11 11.68
N PHE A 204 -0.92 -15.26 11.46
CA PHE A 204 -0.21 -15.18 10.20
C PHE A 204 0.97 -16.15 10.21
N ARG A 205 1.02 -17.10 9.28
CA ARG A 205 2.10 -18.09 9.20
C ARG A 205 3.04 -17.84 8.04
N VAL A 206 4.32 -17.92 8.35
CA VAL A 206 5.44 -17.79 7.41
C VAL A 206 6.20 -19.11 7.40
N TYR A 207 6.20 -19.81 6.29
CA TYR A 207 6.95 -21.05 6.09
C TYR A 207 8.20 -20.77 5.29
N LEU A 208 9.36 -20.99 5.90
CA LEU A 208 10.69 -20.90 5.26
C LEU A 208 11.14 -22.30 4.91
N LYS A 209 11.37 -22.56 3.63
CA LYS A 209 11.76 -23.88 3.13
C LYS A 209 13.28 -24.00 3.01
N ASP A 210 13.79 -25.23 3.04
CA ASP A 210 15.24 -25.52 2.95
C ASP A 210 15.82 -25.21 1.57
N ASP A 211 15.00 -25.26 0.53
CA ASP A 211 15.37 -24.90 -0.84
C ASP A 211 15.47 -23.38 -1.10
N GLY A 212 15.18 -22.56 -0.08
CA GLY A 212 15.16 -21.10 -0.16
C GLY A 212 13.84 -20.51 -0.60
N ASN A 213 12.81 -21.32 -0.79
CA ASN A 213 11.45 -20.85 -1.05
C ASN A 213 10.72 -20.46 0.25
N ALA A 214 9.63 -19.73 0.09
CA ALA A 214 8.78 -19.34 1.20
C ALA A 214 7.30 -19.38 0.80
N ALA A 215 6.45 -19.72 1.78
CA ALA A 215 5.02 -19.65 1.64
C ALA A 215 4.42 -18.94 2.86
N PHE A 216 3.32 -18.23 2.66
CA PHE A 216 2.65 -17.44 3.67
C PHE A 216 1.17 -17.83 3.70
N ILE A 217 0.61 -18.01 4.91
CA ILE A 217 -0.83 -18.09 5.13
C ILE A 217 -1.24 -16.85 5.92
N ILE A 218 -2.01 -15.98 5.30
CA ILE A 218 -2.44 -14.70 5.84
C ILE A 218 -3.95 -14.75 6.07
N PRO A 219 -4.43 -14.59 7.30
CA PRO A 219 -5.87 -14.56 7.57
C PRO A 219 -6.46 -13.26 7.00
N ILE A 220 -7.53 -13.38 6.23
CA ILE A 220 -8.26 -12.25 5.62
C ILE A 220 -9.77 -12.28 5.97
N GLY A 221 -10.14 -13.17 6.86
CA GLY A 221 -11.47 -13.37 7.41
C GLY A 221 -11.47 -14.51 8.42
N PRO A 222 -12.59 -14.80 9.06
CA PRO A 222 -12.68 -15.86 10.09
C PRO A 222 -12.31 -17.25 9.57
N THR A 223 -12.66 -17.55 8.32
CA THR A 223 -12.39 -18.84 7.65
C THR A 223 -11.70 -18.65 6.31
N ARG A 224 -11.40 -17.39 5.95
CA ARG A 224 -10.80 -17.02 4.66
C ARG A 224 -9.34 -16.67 4.81
N TYR A 225 -8.52 -17.23 3.95
CA TYR A 225 -7.07 -17.10 3.99
C TYR A 225 -6.51 -16.75 2.61
N ARG A 226 -5.48 -15.94 2.60
CA ARG A 226 -4.62 -15.71 1.44
C ARG A 226 -3.35 -16.50 1.59
N ILE A 227 -3.06 -17.32 0.60
CA ILE A 227 -1.78 -18.01 0.47
C ILE A 227 -0.95 -17.26 -0.56
N VAL A 228 0.31 -17.00 -0.24
CA VAL A 228 1.29 -16.39 -1.16
C VAL A 228 2.54 -17.25 -1.12
N ALA A 229 3.07 -17.63 -2.27
CA ALA A 229 4.28 -18.46 -2.32
C ALA A 229 5.25 -17.98 -3.39
N SER A 230 6.55 -18.26 -3.17
CA SER A 230 7.61 -18.00 -4.15
C SER A 230 7.75 -19.12 -5.20
N GLU A 231 6.73 -19.97 -5.31
CA GLU A 231 6.60 -21.11 -6.21
C GLU A 231 5.34 -20.95 -7.07
N PRO A 232 5.21 -21.71 -8.19
CA PRO A 232 4.11 -21.51 -9.16
C PRO A 232 2.71 -21.81 -8.64
N ASP A 233 2.57 -22.67 -7.63
CA ASP A 233 1.29 -23.07 -7.04
C ASP A 233 1.30 -22.74 -5.54
N ALA A 234 0.48 -21.77 -5.15
CA ALA A 234 0.45 -21.27 -3.78
C ALA A 234 -0.02 -22.34 -2.79
N ILE A 235 -1.04 -23.11 -3.15
CA ILE A 235 -1.63 -24.14 -2.26
C ILE A 235 -0.71 -25.33 -2.13
N ALA A 236 -0.22 -25.86 -3.25
CA ALA A 236 0.70 -27.00 -3.27
C ALA A 236 2.07 -26.68 -2.63
N SER A 237 2.43 -25.40 -2.55
CA SER A 237 3.66 -24.93 -1.90
C SER A 237 3.66 -25.05 -0.39
N LEU A 238 2.51 -25.25 0.25
CA LEU A 238 2.43 -25.36 1.70
C LEU A 238 3.08 -26.65 2.21
N PRO A 239 3.96 -26.56 3.22
CA PRO A 239 4.57 -27.77 3.81
C PRO A 239 3.64 -28.56 4.71
N VAL A 240 2.43 -28.02 4.93
CA VAL A 240 1.36 -28.64 5.75
C VAL A 240 0.09 -28.78 4.91
N PRO A 241 -0.66 -29.87 5.09
CA PRO A 241 -1.92 -30.02 4.38
C PRO A 241 -2.93 -28.98 4.86
N ILE A 242 -3.65 -28.38 3.94
CA ILE A 242 -4.81 -27.53 4.21
C ILE A 242 -6.00 -28.07 3.41
N LYS A 243 -7.13 -28.28 4.10
CA LYS A 243 -8.36 -28.66 3.44
C LYS A 243 -9.01 -27.39 2.89
N VAL A 244 -9.00 -27.28 1.57
CA VAL A 244 -9.61 -26.15 0.86
C VAL A 244 -11.08 -26.48 0.60
N ASP A 245 -11.97 -25.64 1.11
CA ASP A 245 -13.42 -25.78 0.89
C ASP A 245 -13.85 -25.03 -0.38
N HIS A 246 -13.25 -23.86 -0.64
CA HIS A 246 -13.51 -23.06 -1.83
C HIS A 246 -12.28 -22.21 -2.20
N ILE A 247 -12.08 -22.05 -3.51
CA ILE A 247 -11.04 -21.16 -4.06
C ILE A 247 -11.74 -19.95 -4.68
N HIS A 248 -11.53 -18.76 -4.11
CA HIS A 248 -12.08 -17.51 -4.64
C HIS A 248 -11.25 -16.96 -5.78
N ARG A 249 -9.94 -17.20 -5.73
CA ARG A 249 -8.99 -16.65 -6.67
C ARG A 249 -7.67 -17.39 -6.62
N GLU A 250 -7.07 -17.53 -7.79
CA GLU A 250 -5.68 -17.95 -7.97
C GLU A 250 -5.00 -17.07 -9.02
N GLY A 251 -3.68 -17.03 -9.00
CA GLY A 251 -2.90 -16.33 -10.00
C GLY A 251 -1.41 -16.25 -9.66
N ASP A 252 -0.67 -15.70 -10.60
CA ASP A 252 0.75 -15.45 -10.42
C ASP A 252 1.08 -13.95 -10.64
N PHE A 253 2.22 -13.53 -10.13
CA PHE A 253 2.70 -12.16 -10.28
C PHE A 253 4.22 -12.08 -10.21
N THR A 254 4.76 -11.07 -10.87
CA THR A 254 6.18 -10.73 -10.80
C THR A 254 6.38 -9.60 -9.79
N ILE A 255 7.46 -9.69 -9.03
CA ILE A 255 7.83 -8.67 -8.04
C ILE A 255 8.91 -7.78 -8.67
N GLY A 256 8.56 -6.51 -8.85
CA GLY A 256 9.52 -5.46 -9.19
C GLY A 256 10.08 -4.81 -7.92
N ILE A 257 11.39 -4.66 -7.87
CA ILE A 257 12.10 -3.90 -6.81
C ILE A 257 12.69 -2.68 -7.49
N ARG A 258 11.93 -1.59 -7.51
CA ARG A 258 12.24 -0.43 -8.33
C ARG A 258 11.85 0.87 -7.63
N GLN A 259 12.53 1.95 -7.98
CA GLN A 259 12.20 3.30 -7.50
C GLN A 259 12.45 4.32 -8.60
N ALA A 260 11.56 5.30 -8.75
CA ALA A 260 11.75 6.45 -9.62
C ALA A 260 12.89 7.33 -9.12
N ASN A 261 13.62 7.99 -10.03
CA ASN A 261 14.73 8.87 -9.64
C ASN A 261 14.26 10.09 -8.86
N SER A 262 13.09 10.65 -9.23
CA SER A 262 12.43 11.75 -8.53
C SER A 262 10.93 11.43 -8.39
N TYR A 263 10.29 12.03 -7.40
CA TYR A 263 8.84 11.84 -7.17
C TYR A 263 8.02 13.03 -7.70
N GLY A 264 8.63 13.91 -8.45
CA GLY A 264 7.94 14.99 -9.13
C GLY A 264 8.67 16.33 -9.07
N ARG A 265 8.07 17.31 -9.70
CA ARG A 265 8.52 18.71 -9.72
C ARG A 265 7.34 19.63 -10.00
N GLY A 266 7.48 20.90 -9.64
CA GLY A 266 6.45 21.92 -9.91
C GLY A 266 5.08 21.49 -9.35
N ARG A 267 4.13 21.31 -10.24
CA ARG A 267 2.75 20.95 -9.89
C ARG A 267 2.38 19.49 -10.15
N VAL A 268 3.34 18.69 -10.62
CA VAL A 268 3.10 17.29 -10.99
C VAL A 268 3.96 16.36 -10.15
N TRP A 269 3.31 15.44 -9.44
CA TRP A 269 3.92 14.55 -8.46
C TRP A 269 3.43 13.11 -8.62
N ILE A 270 4.19 12.14 -8.12
CA ILE A 270 3.83 10.71 -8.12
C ILE A 270 3.92 10.13 -6.71
N ALA A 271 3.09 9.11 -6.46
CA ALA A 271 3.00 8.42 -5.17
C ALA A 271 2.70 6.92 -5.35
N GLY A 272 3.00 6.13 -4.33
CA GLY A 272 2.75 4.68 -4.31
C GLY A 272 3.51 3.95 -5.42
N ASP A 273 2.87 2.95 -6.06
CA ASP A 273 3.51 2.12 -7.09
C ASP A 273 3.93 2.92 -8.33
N ALA A 274 3.45 4.15 -8.52
CA ALA A 274 3.96 5.05 -9.56
C ALA A 274 5.37 5.56 -9.24
N ALA A 275 5.74 5.64 -7.96
CA ALA A 275 7.03 6.13 -7.48
C ALA A 275 7.97 5.00 -7.04
N HIS A 276 7.45 3.91 -6.46
CA HIS A 276 8.27 2.82 -5.91
C HIS A 276 7.50 1.50 -5.84
N THR A 277 8.21 0.43 -6.11
CA THR A 277 7.75 -0.95 -5.93
C THR A 277 8.78 -1.75 -5.15
N HIS A 278 8.35 -2.71 -4.36
CA HIS A 278 9.24 -3.50 -3.53
C HIS A 278 8.68 -4.90 -3.23
N SER A 279 9.49 -5.73 -2.57
CA SER A 279 9.09 -7.07 -2.15
C SER A 279 7.84 -7.05 -1.26
N PRO A 280 6.90 -8.01 -1.42
CA PRO A 280 5.74 -8.13 -0.55
C PRO A 280 6.11 -8.55 0.89
N VAL A 281 7.35 -8.98 1.11
CA VAL A 281 7.84 -9.36 2.45
C VAL A 281 7.76 -8.15 3.38
N GLY A 282 6.98 -8.30 4.44
CA GLY A 282 6.71 -7.24 5.40
C GLY A 282 5.45 -6.41 5.11
N GLY A 283 4.72 -6.66 4.02
CA GLY A 283 3.38 -6.10 3.76
C GLY A 283 3.30 -4.57 3.68
N ARG A 284 4.33 -3.88 3.16
CA ARG A 284 4.46 -2.41 3.31
C ARG A 284 4.00 -1.58 2.11
N GLY A 285 3.80 -2.17 0.91
CA GLY A 285 3.55 -1.42 -0.32
C GLY A 285 2.34 -0.51 -0.25
N MET A 286 1.18 -1.07 0.00
CA MET A 286 -0.06 -0.31 0.14
C MET A 286 0.04 0.76 1.24
N ASN A 287 0.62 0.38 2.38
CA ASN A 287 0.78 1.27 3.53
C ASN A 287 1.70 2.48 3.22
N LEU A 288 2.80 2.24 2.49
CA LEU A 288 3.71 3.30 2.07
C LEU A 288 3.02 4.26 1.09
N GLY A 289 2.21 3.73 0.16
CA GLY A 289 1.40 4.54 -0.75
C GLY A 289 0.35 5.39 -0.04
N ILE A 290 -0.31 4.85 1.01
CA ILE A 290 -1.21 5.61 1.87
C ILE A 290 -0.46 6.77 2.58
N GLN A 291 0.74 6.49 3.07
CA GLN A 291 1.57 7.50 3.71
C GLN A 291 2.07 8.56 2.72
N ASP A 292 2.45 8.16 1.49
CA ASP A 292 2.82 9.11 0.44
C ASP A 292 1.67 10.07 0.14
N ALA A 293 0.46 9.55 -0.01
CA ALA A 293 -0.73 10.32 -0.29
C ALA A 293 -1.01 11.36 0.80
N ASN A 294 -0.99 10.93 2.06
CA ASN A 294 -1.21 11.82 3.20
C ASN A 294 -0.14 12.90 3.30
N GLU A 295 1.14 12.54 3.21
CA GLU A 295 2.26 13.48 3.27
C GLU A 295 2.18 14.53 2.15
N TRP A 296 1.83 14.10 0.93
CA TRP A 296 1.67 15.03 -0.20
C TRP A 296 0.54 16.02 0.05
N VAL A 297 -0.61 15.55 0.56
CA VAL A 297 -1.75 16.42 0.86
C VAL A 297 -1.43 17.36 2.02
N ASP A 298 -0.79 16.87 3.10
CA ASP A 298 -0.42 17.71 4.24
C ASP A 298 0.51 18.85 3.82
N ARG A 299 1.49 18.57 2.96
CA ARG A 299 2.39 19.61 2.41
C ARG A 299 1.66 20.58 1.49
N LEU A 300 0.78 20.08 0.63
CA LEU A 300 -0.04 20.92 -0.22
C LEU A 300 -0.92 21.88 0.60
N MET A 301 -1.46 21.42 1.73
CA MET A 301 -2.27 22.25 2.63
C MET A 301 -1.43 23.30 3.38
N ALA A 302 -0.24 22.93 3.84
CA ALA A 302 0.68 23.85 4.49
C ALA A 302 1.10 24.99 3.53
N ASP A 303 1.40 24.65 2.28
CA ASP A 303 1.79 25.60 1.24
C ASP A 303 0.66 26.57 0.85
N ARG A 304 -0.59 26.12 0.85
CA ARG A 304 -1.76 26.99 0.63
C ARG A 304 -1.83 28.16 1.61
N LEU A 305 -1.31 27.97 2.82
CA LEU A 305 -1.25 29.00 3.84
C LEU A 305 -0.11 30.01 3.55
N ASP A 306 1.02 29.53 3.05
CA ASP A 306 2.25 30.31 2.84
C ASP A 306 2.51 30.73 1.37
N LYS A 307 1.66 30.31 0.45
CA LYS A 307 1.72 30.59 -1.01
C LYS A 307 2.97 30.04 -1.73
N LYS A 308 3.59 29.01 -1.19
CA LYS A 308 4.71 28.30 -1.84
C LYS A 308 4.53 26.81 -1.67
N PHE A 309 4.53 26.03 -2.76
CA PHE A 309 4.50 24.57 -2.65
C PHE A 309 5.84 24.06 -2.10
N ASP A 310 5.78 23.27 -1.04
CA ASP A 310 6.97 22.67 -0.43
C ASP A 310 7.49 21.50 -1.28
N GLU A 311 8.54 21.74 -2.04
CA GLU A 311 9.23 20.71 -2.83
C GLU A 311 9.90 19.63 -1.96
N GLY A 312 9.88 19.76 -0.64
CA GLY A 312 10.42 18.76 0.31
C GLY A 312 9.73 17.39 0.25
N TYR A 313 8.50 17.29 -0.30
CA TYR A 313 7.82 16.01 -0.48
C TYR A 313 8.69 14.98 -1.24
N GLY A 314 9.14 15.34 -2.43
CA GLY A 314 9.91 14.44 -3.29
C GLY A 314 11.14 13.86 -2.60
N PRO A 315 12.08 14.66 -2.09
CA PRO A 315 13.26 14.17 -1.37
C PRO A 315 12.93 13.32 -0.14
N ALA A 316 11.96 13.74 0.68
CA ALA A 316 11.59 13.04 1.91
C ALA A 316 11.00 11.66 1.60
N ARG A 317 10.06 11.57 0.65
CA ARG A 317 9.41 10.30 0.29
C ARG A 317 10.34 9.39 -0.51
N HIS A 318 11.23 9.95 -1.34
CA HIS A 318 12.26 9.18 -2.01
C HIS A 318 13.21 8.50 -1.02
N LEU A 319 13.70 9.24 -0.01
CA LEU A 319 14.50 8.67 1.07
C LEU A 319 13.76 7.55 1.80
N ARG A 320 12.50 7.77 2.15
CA ARG A 320 11.66 6.78 2.80
C ARG A 320 11.43 5.53 1.95
N GLY A 321 11.14 5.71 0.66
CA GLY A 321 10.98 4.62 -0.30
C GLY A 321 12.24 3.76 -0.39
N ARG A 322 13.42 4.39 -0.50
CA ARG A 322 14.72 3.71 -0.49
C ARG A 322 14.92 2.86 0.76
N ASP A 323 14.63 3.40 1.94
CA ASP A 323 14.83 2.71 3.20
C ASP A 323 13.88 1.51 3.35
N ILE A 324 12.63 1.63 2.90
CA ILE A 324 11.67 0.52 2.88
C ILE A 324 12.07 -0.55 1.86
N ILE A 325 12.51 -0.17 0.66
CA ILE A 325 13.02 -1.10 -0.34
C ILE A 325 14.21 -1.88 0.23
N ALA A 326 15.17 -1.19 0.84
CA ALA A 326 16.34 -1.83 1.47
C ALA A 326 15.93 -2.78 2.61
N PHE A 327 14.99 -2.36 3.45
CA PHE A 327 14.47 -3.18 4.55
C PHE A 327 13.79 -4.46 4.05
N THR A 328 12.85 -4.34 3.12
CA THR A 328 12.07 -5.47 2.61
C THR A 328 12.94 -6.44 1.81
N GLU A 329 13.90 -5.93 1.05
CA GLU A 329 14.84 -6.75 0.29
C GLU A 329 15.85 -7.49 1.20
N ASN A 330 16.36 -6.84 2.23
CA ASN A 330 17.21 -7.50 3.23
C ASN A 330 16.43 -8.58 4.01
N ALA A 331 15.18 -8.31 4.37
CA ALA A 331 14.32 -9.31 5.01
C ALA A 331 14.08 -10.52 4.08
N ARG A 332 13.74 -10.27 2.81
CA ARG A 332 13.57 -11.33 1.81
C ARG A 332 14.84 -12.16 1.62
N ARG A 333 15.97 -11.51 1.40
CA ARG A 333 17.26 -12.20 1.20
C ARG A 333 17.63 -13.09 2.38
N ARG A 334 17.40 -12.63 3.61
CA ARG A 334 17.67 -13.41 4.83
C ARG A 334 16.69 -14.56 5.00
N ALA A 335 15.40 -14.34 4.69
CA ALA A 335 14.37 -15.36 4.80
C ALA A 335 14.51 -16.48 3.76
N MET A 336 14.91 -16.13 2.53
CA MET A 336 14.96 -17.01 1.36
C MET A 336 16.38 -17.53 1.06
N VAL A 337 17.22 -17.68 2.08
CA VAL A 337 18.51 -18.36 1.95
C VAL A 337 18.27 -19.87 1.91
N LYS A 338 18.91 -20.57 0.96
CA LYS A 338 18.99 -22.04 0.98
C LYS A 338 19.59 -22.51 2.29
N ASP A 339 19.15 -23.67 2.77
CA ASP A 339 19.56 -24.19 4.07
C ASP A 339 21.05 -24.02 4.33
N GLY A 340 21.37 -23.45 5.49
CA GLY A 340 22.72 -23.19 5.90
C GLY A 340 22.80 -22.98 7.42
N PHE A 341 23.97 -23.27 7.99
CA PHE A 341 24.24 -23.11 9.43
C PHE A 341 23.82 -21.72 9.96
N ALA A 342 24.06 -20.66 9.18
CA ALA A 342 23.69 -19.29 9.56
C ALA A 342 22.18 -19.08 9.67
N LYS A 343 21.37 -19.69 8.78
CA LYS A 343 19.90 -19.66 8.84
C LYS A 343 19.41 -20.35 10.11
N ARG A 344 19.89 -21.56 10.36
CA ARG A 344 19.53 -22.34 11.57
C ARG A 344 19.92 -21.63 12.85
N LEU A 345 21.13 -21.07 12.92
CA LEU A 345 21.60 -20.29 14.07
C LEU A 345 20.75 -19.04 14.28
N GLY A 346 20.44 -18.29 13.22
CA GLY A 346 19.60 -17.09 13.28
C GLY A 346 18.17 -17.39 13.74
N LEU A 347 17.56 -18.46 13.22
CA LEU A 347 16.22 -18.91 13.61
C LEU A 347 16.21 -19.46 15.05
N SER A 348 17.24 -20.20 15.46
CA SER A 348 17.37 -20.68 16.84
C SER A 348 17.54 -19.52 17.82
N ALA A 349 18.38 -18.53 17.51
CA ALA A 349 18.51 -17.33 18.34
C ALA A 349 17.19 -16.56 18.43
N LEU A 350 16.48 -16.41 17.30
CA LEU A 350 15.16 -15.77 17.26
C LEU A 350 14.14 -16.58 18.09
N GLY A 351 14.20 -17.91 18.03
CA GLY A 351 13.35 -18.81 18.83
C GLY A 351 13.60 -18.70 20.32
N THR A 352 14.86 -18.64 20.72
CA THR A 352 15.25 -18.55 22.14
C THR A 352 14.91 -17.18 22.74
N PHE A 353 15.14 -16.09 21.98
CA PHE A 353 14.97 -14.73 22.49
C PHE A 353 13.68 -14.06 22.04
N GLY A 354 13.08 -14.49 20.91
CA GLY A 354 11.85 -13.90 20.38
C GLY A 354 10.61 -14.11 21.26
N GLY A 355 10.57 -15.19 22.04
CA GLY A 355 9.53 -15.44 23.04
C GLY A 355 9.70 -14.63 24.34
N PHE A 356 10.87 -14.01 24.56
CA PHE A 356 11.11 -13.19 25.73
C PHE A 356 10.41 -11.83 25.57
N LEU A 357 9.45 -11.54 26.44
CA LEU A 357 8.54 -10.39 26.35
C LEU A 357 9.21 -9.04 26.00
N PRO A 358 10.32 -8.60 26.60
CA PRO A 358 10.96 -7.33 26.25
C PRO A 358 11.52 -7.31 24.82
N ILE A 359 12.12 -8.42 24.38
CA ILE A 359 12.71 -8.53 23.04
C ILE A 359 11.60 -8.63 21.99
N ASN A 360 10.55 -9.42 22.24
CA ASN A 360 9.38 -9.49 21.39
C ASN A 360 8.77 -8.10 21.18
N ARG A 361 8.51 -7.35 22.29
CA ARG A 361 7.99 -5.98 22.22
C ARG A 361 8.87 -5.05 21.38
N MET A 362 10.18 -5.14 21.52
CA MET A 362 11.11 -4.33 20.74
C MET A 362 11.04 -4.66 19.23
N ILE A 363 11.08 -5.96 18.89
CA ILE A 363 11.01 -6.42 17.49
C ILE A 363 9.68 -6.01 16.87
N VAL A 364 8.57 -6.30 17.55
CA VAL A 364 7.22 -6.02 17.04
C VAL A 364 6.98 -4.52 16.91
N ARG A 365 7.38 -3.71 17.89
CA ARG A 365 7.31 -2.25 17.79
C ARG A 365 8.09 -1.72 16.58
N ARG A 366 9.29 -2.25 16.32
CA ARG A 366 10.07 -1.88 15.14
C ARG A 366 9.40 -2.36 13.84
N MET A 367 8.74 -3.51 13.87
CA MET A 367 8.01 -4.05 12.72
C MET A 367 6.74 -3.26 12.41
N LEU A 368 6.00 -2.80 13.44
CA LEU A 368 4.71 -2.12 13.28
C LEU A 368 4.82 -0.59 13.19
N ARG A 369 5.93 0.03 13.64
CA ARG A 369 6.07 1.50 13.75
C ARG A 369 6.87 2.16 12.63
N THR A 370 7.33 1.47 11.66
CA THR A 370 8.04 2.07 10.56
C THR A 370 7.24 1.96 9.31
#